data_d98e5226c5e5427a52e4d161aaa00b7e
#
_entry.id   d98e5226c5e5427a52e4d161aaa00b7e
#
_cell.length_a   1.000
_cell.length_b   1.000
_cell.length_c   1.000
_cell.angle_alpha   90.00
_cell.angle_beta   90.00
_cell.angle_gamma   90.00
#
_symmetry.space_group_name_H-M   'P 1'
#
loop_
_entity.id
_entity.type
_entity.pdbx_description
1 polymer ?
#
loop_
_entity_poly.entity_id
_entity_poly.type
_entity_poly.pdbx_seq_one_letter_code
_entity_poly.pdbx_strand_id
1 'polypeptide(L)' 'MDERVKQILGRRVEETRKDLGISKVDFCVATGISRPYLDRIEDGTANFTLKVLFKIAPALGMTVSELLEGIE' A
#
# COMPACT_ATOMS: atom_id res chain seq x y z
N MET A 1 -12.19 -6.94 -5.34
CA MET A 1 -11.98 -5.50 -5.17
C MET A 1 -12.06 -4.85 -6.54
N ASP A 2 -12.73 -3.72 -6.62
CA ASP A 2 -12.91 -2.94 -7.84
C ASP A 2 -11.53 -2.47 -8.38
N GLU A 3 -11.34 -2.52 -9.70
CA GLU A 3 -10.09 -2.08 -10.35
C GLU A 3 -9.75 -0.62 -10.01
N ARG A 4 -10.76 0.24 -9.97
CA ARG A 4 -10.58 1.64 -9.62
C ARG A 4 -10.07 1.81 -8.20
N VAL A 5 -10.60 1.03 -7.26
CA VAL A 5 -10.17 1.06 -5.86
C VAL A 5 -8.72 0.59 -5.76
N LYS A 6 -8.36 -0.47 -6.47
CA LYS A 6 -6.98 -0.96 -6.50
C LYS A 6 -6.00 0.11 -6.99
N GLN A 7 -6.38 0.82 -8.05
CA GLN A 7 -5.55 1.88 -8.63
C GLN A 7 -5.37 3.04 -7.66
N ILE A 8 -6.44 3.49 -7.05
CA ILE A 8 -6.40 4.60 -6.08
C ILE A 8 -5.53 4.21 -4.87
N LEU A 9 -5.77 3.03 -4.33
CA LEU A 9 -5.06 2.55 -3.16
C LEU A 9 -3.58 2.34 -3.46
N GLY A 10 -3.28 1.73 -4.61
CA GLY A 10 -1.89 1.52 -5.03
C GLY A 10 -1.12 2.82 -5.21
N ARG A 11 -1.75 3.82 -5.83
CA ARG A 11 -1.14 5.14 -5.98
C ARG A 11 -0.91 5.80 -4.62
N ARG A 12 -1.85 5.68 -3.71
CA ARG A 12 -1.73 6.25 -2.37
C ARG A 12 -0.55 5.63 -1.62
N VAL A 13 -0.40 4.32 -1.71
CA VAL A 13 0.75 3.62 -1.12
C VAL A 13 2.06 4.15 -1.70
N GLU A 14 2.16 4.22 -3.02
CA GLU A 14 3.36 4.68 -3.70
C GLU A 14 3.72 6.13 -3.32
N GLU A 15 2.76 7.03 -3.42
CA GLU A 15 2.99 8.44 -3.14
C GLU A 15 3.40 8.66 -1.68
N THR A 16 2.71 8.00 -0.75
CA THR A 16 3.02 8.14 0.68
C THR A 16 4.39 7.56 0.99
N ARG A 17 4.72 6.39 0.42
CA ARG A 17 6.03 5.78 0.60
C ARG A 17 7.14 6.71 0.11
N LYS A 18 6.98 7.29 -1.08
CA LYS A 18 7.96 8.20 -1.67
C LYS A 18 8.09 9.49 -0.84
N ASP A 19 6.98 10.03 -0.38
CA ASP A 19 6.97 11.23 0.45
C ASP A 19 7.73 11.02 1.76
N LEU A 20 7.66 9.80 2.30
CA LEU A 20 8.39 9.43 3.52
C LEU A 20 9.85 9.08 3.26
N GLY A 21 10.27 9.05 1.99
CA GLY A 21 11.64 8.70 1.63
C GLY A 21 11.98 7.23 1.82
N ILE A 22 10.99 6.35 1.83
CA ILE A 22 11.20 4.91 2.07
C ILE A 22 11.38 4.20 0.73
N SER A 23 12.50 3.47 0.58
CA SER A 23 12.74 2.66 -0.60
C SER A 23 11.80 1.46 -0.62
N LYS A 24 11.60 0.85 -1.80
CA LYS A 24 10.81 -0.38 -1.91
C LYS A 24 11.40 -1.50 -1.07
N VAL A 25 12.73 -1.63 -1.06
CA VAL A 25 13.42 -2.65 -0.27
C VAL A 25 13.10 -2.48 1.22
N ASP A 26 13.28 -1.27 1.72
CA ASP A 26 13.01 -0.98 3.13
C ASP A 26 11.55 -1.19 3.49
N PHE A 27 10.65 -0.80 2.60
CA PHE A 27 9.22 -0.99 2.81
C PHE A 27 8.85 -2.48 2.90
N CYS A 28 9.43 -3.31 2.02
CA CYS A 28 9.20 -4.75 2.06
C CYS A 28 9.74 -5.37 3.35
N VAL A 29 10.91 -4.92 3.81
CA VAL A 29 11.47 -5.37 5.09
C VAL A 29 10.54 -5.00 6.24
N ALA A 30 10.08 -3.76 6.28
CA ALA A 30 9.24 -3.27 7.37
C ALA A 30 7.86 -3.96 7.42
N THR A 31 7.30 -4.29 6.27
CA THR A 31 5.95 -4.86 6.18
C THR A 31 5.92 -6.37 6.09
N GLY A 32 7.03 -7.00 5.69
CA GLY A 32 7.06 -8.43 5.46
C GLY A 32 6.41 -8.88 4.16
N ILE A 33 6.06 -7.94 3.25
CA ILE A 33 5.51 -8.31 1.95
C ILE A 33 6.64 -8.51 0.93
N SER A 34 6.38 -9.30 -0.11
CA SER A 34 7.36 -9.55 -1.15
C SER A 34 7.49 -8.35 -2.10
N ARG A 35 8.64 -8.23 -2.74
CA ARG A 35 8.87 -7.17 -3.73
C ARG A 35 7.90 -7.27 -4.92
N PRO A 36 7.69 -8.46 -5.50
CA PRO A 36 6.71 -8.57 -6.59
C PRO A 36 5.30 -8.17 -6.17
N TYR A 37 4.92 -8.45 -4.93
CA TYR A 37 3.60 -8.05 -4.44
C TYR A 37 3.52 -6.53 -4.27
N LEU A 38 4.56 -5.90 -3.73
CA LEU A 38 4.60 -4.43 -3.64
C LEU A 38 4.50 -3.79 -5.02
N ASP A 39 5.22 -4.34 -6.01
CA ASP A 39 5.15 -3.81 -7.37
C ASP A 39 3.72 -3.88 -7.92
N ARG A 40 3.00 -4.97 -7.66
CA ARG A 40 1.60 -5.08 -8.08
C ARG A 40 0.67 -4.16 -7.30
N ILE A 41 0.96 -3.93 -6.02
CA ILE A 41 0.20 -2.94 -5.24
C ILE A 41 0.31 -1.57 -5.91
N GLU A 42 1.51 -1.16 -6.21
CA GLU A 42 1.77 0.20 -6.71
C GLU A 42 1.36 0.38 -8.17
N ASP A 43 1.30 -0.70 -8.96
CA ASP A 43 0.78 -0.61 -10.33
C ASP A 43 -0.75 -0.78 -10.42
N GLY A 44 -1.40 -1.03 -9.31
CA GLY A 44 -2.87 -1.08 -9.24
C GLY A 44 -3.46 -2.44 -9.60
N THR A 45 -2.67 -3.52 -9.63
CA THR A 45 -3.14 -4.85 -10.03
C THR A 45 -3.26 -5.85 -8.86
N ALA A 46 -2.79 -5.50 -7.67
CA ALA A 46 -2.83 -6.40 -6.54
C ALA A 46 -4.22 -6.48 -5.91
N ASN A 47 -4.56 -7.65 -5.38
CA ASN A 47 -5.68 -7.78 -4.47
C ASN A 47 -5.20 -7.52 -3.05
N PHE A 48 -5.99 -6.77 -2.30
CA PHE A 48 -5.68 -6.46 -0.92
C PHE A 48 -6.50 -7.34 0.00
N THR A 49 -5.84 -7.86 1.04
CA THR A 49 -6.55 -8.49 2.15
C THR A 49 -6.52 -7.54 3.34
N LEU A 50 -7.41 -7.73 4.28
CA LEU A 50 -7.40 -6.94 5.51
C LEU A 50 -6.07 -7.09 6.25
N LYS A 51 -5.53 -8.31 6.26
CA LYS A 51 -4.23 -8.59 6.86
C LYS A 51 -3.12 -7.72 6.25
N VAL A 52 -3.09 -7.59 4.92
CA VAL A 52 -2.09 -6.78 4.23
C VAL A 52 -2.28 -5.30 4.56
N LEU A 53 -3.51 -4.82 4.58
CA LEU A 53 -3.79 -3.42 4.95
C LEU A 53 -3.26 -3.09 6.35
N PHE A 54 -3.42 -4.00 7.30
CA PHE A 54 -2.89 -3.80 8.65
C PHE A 54 -1.37 -3.91 8.74
N LYS A 55 -0.72 -4.50 7.72
CA LYS A 55 0.74 -4.52 7.64
C LYS A 55 1.29 -3.23 7.02
N ILE A 56 0.67 -2.74 5.95
CA ILE A 56 1.22 -1.61 5.20
C ILE A 56 0.88 -0.26 5.80
N ALA A 57 -0.31 -0.09 6.39
CA ALA A 57 -0.72 1.21 6.92
C ALA A 57 0.24 1.74 7.99
N PRO A 58 0.62 0.95 9.02
CA PRO A 58 1.58 1.45 10.02
C PRO A 58 2.93 1.84 9.43
N ALA A 59 3.41 1.10 8.42
CA ALA A 59 4.67 1.41 7.76
C ALA A 59 4.61 2.73 7.00
N LEU A 60 3.41 3.20 6.65
CA LEU A 60 3.18 4.49 6.01
C LEU A 60 2.81 5.58 7.04
N GLY A 61 2.85 5.25 8.34
CA GLY A 61 2.47 6.19 9.39
C GLY A 61 0.97 6.49 9.41
N MET A 62 0.15 5.56 8.94
CA MET A 62 -1.29 5.75 8.80
C MET A 62 -2.06 4.65 9.53
N THR A 63 -3.31 4.94 9.88
CA THR A 63 -4.25 3.89 10.24
C THR A 63 -4.83 3.30 8.95
N VAL A 64 -5.44 2.12 9.04
CA VAL A 64 -6.14 1.54 7.89
C VAL A 64 -7.27 2.46 7.44
N SER A 65 -7.97 3.08 8.38
CA SER A 65 -9.02 4.05 8.07
C SER A 65 -8.49 5.22 7.25
N GLU A 66 -7.35 5.78 7.64
CA GLU A 66 -6.72 6.87 6.90
C GLU A 66 -6.28 6.44 5.51
N LEU A 67 -5.71 5.23 5.40
CA LEU A 67 -5.28 4.69 4.12
C LEU A 67 -6.43 4.55 3.14
N LEU A 68 -7.61 4.21 3.63
CA LEU A 68 -8.82 4.01 2.82
C LEU A 68 -9.72 5.24 2.73
N GLU A 69 -9.34 6.35 3.35
CA GLU A 69 -10.17 7.54 3.41
C GLU A 69 -10.54 8.05 2.02
N GLY A 70 -11.84 8.31 1.81
CA GLY A 70 -12.34 8.82 0.55
C GLY A 70 -12.46 7.79 -0.57
N ILE A 71 -12.12 6.54 -0.33
CA ILE A 71 -12.25 5.48 -1.33
C ILE A 71 -13.64 4.84 -1.18
N GLU A 72 -14.45 4.98 -2.22
CA GLU A 72 -15.81 4.43 -2.27
C GLU A 72 -15.99 3.52 -3.47
#